data_81d682b54557dd1bd31f385af394389c
#
_entry.id   81d682b54557dd1bd31f385af394389c
#
_cell.length_a   1.000
_cell.length_b   1.000
_cell.length_c   1.000
_cell.angle_alpha   90.00
_cell.angle_beta   90.00
_cell.angle_gamma   90.00
#
_symmetry.space_group_name_H-M   'P 1'
#
loop_
_entity.id
_entity.type
_entity.pdbx_description
1 polymer ?
#
loop_
_entity_poly.entity_id
_entity_poly.type
_entity_poly.pdbx_seq_one_letter_code
_entity_poly.pdbx_strand_id
1 'polypeptide(L)' 'MYQNYSVTVSTDPTYYGSECSHHDAVRIASGIADMIRSEFPGIDVRIGSDIGGRGVTGPDDAIVRQIENWIGENWTTAL' A
#
# COMPACT_ATOMS: atom_id res chain seq x y z
N MET A 1 -12.65 11.37 -5.45
CA MET A 1 -12.41 10.60 -6.67
C MET A 1 -12.28 9.12 -6.41
N TYR A 2 -11.51 8.71 -5.40
CA TYR A 2 -11.29 7.29 -5.10
C TYR A 2 -11.92 6.88 -3.77
N GLN A 3 -13.04 7.50 -3.37
CA GLN A 3 -13.66 7.26 -2.06
C GLN A 3 -14.20 5.85 -1.88
N ASN A 4 -14.50 5.16 -3.00
CA ASN A 4 -15.00 3.78 -2.96
C ASN A 4 -13.90 2.73 -3.07
N TYR A 5 -12.66 3.17 -3.09
CA TYR A 5 -11.49 2.29 -3.20
C TYR A 5 -10.71 2.28 -1.90
N SER A 6 -10.17 1.13 -1.55
CA SER A 6 -9.35 0.99 -0.36
C SER A 6 -8.11 0.15 -0.65
N VAL A 7 -7.04 0.46 0.06
CA VAL A 7 -5.77 -0.24 -0.03
C VAL A 7 -5.32 -0.61 1.37
N THR A 8 -4.81 -1.82 1.53
CA THR A 8 -4.18 -2.25 2.77
C THR A 8 -2.69 -2.48 2.53
N VAL A 9 -1.86 -1.85 3.35
CA VAL A 9 -0.40 -1.96 3.27
C VAL A 9 0.10 -2.76 4.47
N SER A 10 0.91 -3.80 4.20
CA SER A 10 1.44 -4.67 5.25
C SER A 10 2.59 -4.01 6.00
N THR A 11 2.63 -4.23 7.32
CA THR A 11 3.77 -3.87 8.16
C THR A 11 4.63 -5.08 8.52
N ASP A 12 4.44 -6.22 7.84
CA ASP A 12 5.22 -7.43 8.05
C ASP A 12 6.64 -7.22 7.51
N PRO A 13 7.69 -7.31 8.36
CA PRO A 13 9.06 -7.11 7.91
C PRO A 13 9.48 -8.06 6.79
N THR A 14 9.00 -9.30 6.80
CA THR A 14 9.36 -10.29 5.78
C THR A 14 8.87 -9.93 4.40
N TYR A 15 7.86 -9.07 4.32
CA TYR A 15 7.30 -8.58 3.05
C TYR A 15 8.28 -7.67 2.31
N TYR A 16 9.12 -6.93 3.06
CA TYR A 16 10.02 -5.94 2.50
C TYR A 16 11.49 -6.40 2.41
N GLY A 17 11.78 -7.59 2.92
CA GLY A 17 13.11 -8.16 2.86
C GLY A 17 13.55 -8.74 4.20
N SER A 18 14.52 -9.67 4.15
CA SER A 18 14.97 -10.42 5.32
C SER A 18 15.69 -9.56 6.36
N GLU A 19 16.24 -8.41 5.95
CA GLU A 19 16.96 -7.51 6.84
C GLU A 19 16.10 -6.37 7.38
N CYS A 20 14.84 -6.32 6.98
CA CYS A 20 13.91 -5.28 7.42
C CYS A 20 13.43 -5.57 8.84
N SER A 21 13.60 -4.62 9.76
CA SER A 21 13.05 -4.73 11.11
C SER A 21 11.57 -4.36 11.10
N HIS A 22 10.85 -4.70 12.18
CA HIS A 22 9.45 -4.31 12.31
C HIS A 22 9.29 -2.78 12.28
N HIS A 23 10.20 -2.07 12.94
CA HIS A 23 10.19 -0.60 12.94
C HIS A 23 10.37 -0.04 11.53
N ASP A 24 11.28 -0.61 10.76
CA ASP A 24 11.51 -0.20 9.37
C ASP A 24 10.31 -0.52 8.49
N ALA A 25 9.67 -1.68 8.70
CA ALA A 25 8.48 -2.05 7.95
C ALA A 25 7.34 -1.07 8.16
N VAL A 26 7.13 -0.62 9.41
CA VAL A 26 6.11 0.38 9.72
C VAL A 26 6.42 1.70 9.02
N ARG A 27 7.67 2.12 9.04
CA ARG A 27 8.11 3.35 8.37
C ARG A 27 7.90 3.27 6.86
N ILE A 28 8.27 2.15 6.25
CA ILE A 28 8.09 1.94 4.81
C ILE A 28 6.60 1.95 4.47
N ALA A 29 5.79 1.23 5.24
CA ALA A 29 4.35 1.18 5.02
C ALA A 29 3.71 2.57 5.12
N SER A 30 4.13 3.38 6.07
CA SER A 30 3.64 4.76 6.21
C SER A 30 4.02 5.61 5.00
N GLY A 31 5.24 5.48 4.48
CA GLY A 31 5.67 6.17 3.29
C GLY A 31 4.88 5.76 2.06
N ILE A 32 4.64 4.45 1.89
CA ILE A 32 3.81 3.94 0.81
C ILE A 32 2.38 4.48 0.91
N ALA A 33 1.81 4.49 2.12
CA ALA A 33 0.47 5.01 2.34
C ALA A 33 0.36 6.48 1.95
N ASP A 34 1.35 7.30 2.31
CA ASP A 34 1.36 8.72 1.94
C ASP A 34 1.45 8.91 0.43
N MET A 35 2.27 8.12 -0.25
CA MET A 35 2.38 8.14 -1.71
C MET A 35 1.04 7.79 -2.37
N ILE A 36 0.37 6.76 -1.87
CA ILE A 36 -0.92 6.32 -2.41
C ILE A 36 -1.97 7.42 -2.22
N ARG A 37 -2.03 8.02 -1.05
CA ARG A 37 -2.99 9.10 -0.79
C ARG A 37 -2.75 10.31 -1.69
N SER A 38 -1.50 10.59 -1.99
CA SER A 38 -1.13 11.69 -2.87
C SER A 38 -1.54 11.43 -4.33
N GLU A 39 -1.32 10.19 -4.81
CA GLU A 39 -1.61 9.82 -6.19
C GLU A 39 -3.10 9.56 -6.42
N PHE A 40 -3.79 9.02 -5.42
CA PHE A 40 -5.21 8.66 -5.53
C PHE A 40 -6.03 9.40 -4.46
N PRO A 41 -6.37 10.67 -4.69
CA PRO A 41 -7.09 11.47 -3.68
C PRO A 41 -8.43 10.84 -3.29
N GLY A 42 -8.68 10.76 -1.99
CA GLY A 42 -9.91 10.20 -1.45
C GLY A 42 -9.87 8.71 -1.16
N ILE A 43 -8.80 8.02 -1.58
CA ILE A 43 -8.68 6.58 -1.32
C ILE A 43 -8.50 6.32 0.18
N ASP A 44 -9.09 5.22 0.66
CA ASP A 44 -8.93 4.76 2.04
C ASP A 44 -7.68 3.87 2.12
N VAL A 45 -6.67 4.29 2.87
CA VAL A 45 -5.45 3.51 3.04
C VAL A 45 -5.35 3.05 4.48
N ARG A 46 -5.20 1.73 4.65
CA ARG A 46 -5.05 1.09 5.95
C ARG A 46 -3.69 0.42 6.06
N ILE A 47 -3.12 0.45 7.25
CA ILE A 47 -1.84 -0.18 7.55
C ILE A 47 -2.09 -1.23 8.63
N GLY A 48 -1.65 -2.48 8.40
CA GLY A 48 -1.87 -3.56 9.34
C GLY A 48 -0.82 -4.64 9.25
N SER A 49 -0.52 -5.26 10.39
CA SER A 49 0.53 -6.28 10.49
C SER A 49 0.03 -7.70 10.23
N ASP A 50 -1.27 -7.92 10.33
CA ASP A 50 -1.89 -9.23 10.19
C ASP A 50 -2.47 -9.50 8.79
N ILE A 51 -2.14 -8.64 7.84
CA ILE A 51 -2.66 -8.73 6.48
C ILE A 51 -1.56 -9.22 5.56
N GLY A 52 -1.82 -10.29 4.85
CA GLY A 52 -0.85 -10.91 3.95
C GLY A 52 -0.73 -10.19 2.61
N GLY A 53 -0.14 -9.00 2.59
CA GLY A 53 0.13 -8.29 1.36
C GLY A 53 -0.68 -7.03 1.17
N ARG A 54 -0.68 -6.52 -0.06
CA ARG A 54 -1.40 -5.32 -0.43
C ARG A 54 -2.75 -5.70 -1.02
N GLY A 55 -3.82 -5.44 -0.29
CA GLY A 55 -5.15 -5.65 -0.79
C GLY A 55 -5.72 -4.37 -1.36
N VAL A 56 -6.06 -4.35 -2.63
CA VAL A 56 -6.79 -3.23 -3.24
C VAL A 56 -8.19 -3.70 -3.57
N THR A 57 -9.18 -2.95 -3.11
CA THR A 57 -10.58 -3.27 -3.36
C THR A 57 -11.33 -2.05 -3.86
N GLY A 58 -12.38 -2.29 -4.65
CA GLY A 58 -13.22 -1.23 -5.17
C GLY A 58 -14.20 -1.74 -6.22
N PRO A 59 -15.12 -0.87 -6.70
CA PRO A 59 -16.21 -1.29 -7.59
C PRO A 59 -15.77 -1.56 -9.03
N ASP A 60 -14.66 -0.98 -9.49
CA ASP A 60 -14.19 -1.12 -10.87
C ASP A 60 -12.88 -1.87 -10.91
N ASP A 61 -12.88 -3.08 -11.47
CA ASP A 61 -11.70 -3.93 -11.53
C ASP A 61 -10.56 -3.31 -12.34
N ALA A 62 -10.86 -2.55 -13.37
CA ALA A 62 -9.84 -1.89 -14.17
C ALA A 62 -9.08 -0.84 -13.35
N ILE A 63 -9.80 -0.10 -12.51
CA ILE A 63 -9.19 0.89 -11.62
C ILE A 63 -8.42 0.20 -10.50
N VAL A 64 -8.95 -0.89 -9.95
CA VAL A 64 -8.24 -1.69 -8.95
C VAL A 64 -6.89 -2.15 -9.49
N ARG A 65 -6.86 -2.69 -10.72
CA ARG A 65 -5.61 -3.12 -11.35
C ARG A 65 -4.65 -1.96 -11.59
N GLN A 66 -5.17 -0.82 -12.00
CA GLN A 66 -4.35 0.38 -12.19
C GLN A 66 -3.67 0.78 -10.89
N ILE A 67 -4.39 0.77 -9.79
CA ILE A 67 -3.85 1.08 -8.46
C ILE A 67 -2.78 0.06 -8.06
N GLU A 68 -3.07 -1.23 -8.23
CA GLU A 68 -2.12 -2.30 -7.91
C GLU A 68 -0.84 -2.18 -8.71
N ASN A 69 -0.94 -1.93 -10.02
CA ASN A 69 0.21 -1.77 -10.89
C ASN A 69 1.05 -0.57 -10.49
N TRP A 70 0.39 0.54 -10.19
CA TRP A 70 1.10 1.75 -9.76
C TRP A 70 1.88 1.50 -8.47
N ILE A 71 1.26 0.84 -7.49
CA ILE A 71 1.92 0.50 -6.22
C ILE A 71 3.12 -0.42 -6.49
N GLY A 72 2.94 -1.44 -7.33
CA GLY A 72 4.01 -2.37 -7.67
C GLY A 72 5.21 -1.70 -8.32
N GLU A 73 4.99 -0.63 -9.08
CA GLU A 73 6.06 0.10 -9.76
C GLU A 73 6.72 1.15 -8.88
N ASN A 74 6.03 1.65 -7.85
CA ASN A 74 6.47 2.83 -7.12
C ASN A 74 6.78 2.59 -5.63
N TRP A 75 6.43 1.44 -5.07
CA TRP A 75 6.60 1.21 -3.63
C TRP A 75 8.06 1.30 -3.19
N THR A 76 9.00 0.96 -4.05
CA THR A 76 10.43 1.00 -3.73
C THR A 76 10.94 2.41 -3.50
N THR A 77 10.26 3.43 -4.00
CA THR A 77 10.66 4.82 -3.75
C THR A 77 10.46 5.22 -2.28
N ALA A 78 9.65 4.46 -1.52
CA ALA A 78 9.48 4.69 -0.09
C ALA A 78 10.61 4.07 0.75
N LEU A 79 11.45 3.27 0.14
CA LEU A 79 12.62 2.72 0.81
C LEU A 79 13.70 3.80 0.94
#